data_5a7582c9b38cce2d3e9cd45087d14d7f
#
_entry.id   5a7582c9b38cce2d3e9cd45087d14d7f
#
_cell.length_a   1.000
_cell.length_b   1.000
_cell.length_c   1.000
_cell.angle_alpha   90.00
_cell.angle_beta   90.00
_cell.angle_gamma   90.00
#
_symmetry.space_group_name_H-M   'P 1'
#
loop_
_entity.id
_entity.type
_entity.pdbx_description
1 polymer ?
#
loop_
_entity_poly.entity_id
_entity_poly.type
_entity_poly.pdbx_seq_one_letter_code
_entity_poly.pdbx_strand_id
1 'polypeptide(L)'
;MNRDTICVQGGYTPGNGEPRQIPIIQSTTFKYATSEDMGKLFDLEAYGYFYSRLQNPTCDLVAKKICELEDGTAAMLTSSGQAANFFALFNICEAGDHIVASSTIYGGTFNLISVTMKKMGIEATFVDPLCTEEELNAAFRPNTKAVFGETIANPALTVLDIEKFAKAAHAHGVPLIVDNTFPTPVNCRPFAWGADIVTHSTTKYMDGHGAVLGGAIVDSGKFDWMAHAEKFPGLCTPDDSYHGITYAERFGKEGAFITKATAQLMRDFGSMQSPMNAYMLNLGLESLHVRMQRHCENGMAVAQFLEAHPKVAYVNYCGLASSPYHALAEKYLPKGSCGVVSFGLAGGREAASTFMKNLKLAAIETHVADARTCCLNPASSTHRQMNDEQLKAAGVPAELVRMSCGLESSEDLIADIAQALDKI
;
A
#
# COMPACT_ATOMS: atom_id res chain seq x y z
N MET A 1 -4.48 -19.94 10.64
CA MET A 1 -4.48 -20.62 9.32
C MET A 1 -3.25 -20.21 8.52
N ASN A 2 -2.80 -21.03 7.55
CA ASN A 2 -1.77 -20.63 6.58
C ASN A 2 -2.33 -19.53 5.66
N ARG A 3 -1.46 -18.63 5.18
CA ARG A 3 -1.83 -17.51 4.28
C ARG A 3 -2.59 -17.95 3.04
N ASP A 4 -2.10 -19.00 2.40
CA ASP A 4 -2.72 -19.55 1.20
C ASP A 4 -4.18 -19.97 1.46
N THR A 5 -4.43 -20.55 2.64
CA THR A 5 -5.80 -20.89 3.10
C THR A 5 -6.61 -19.63 3.42
N ILE A 6 -6.00 -18.59 4.01
CA ILE A 6 -6.70 -17.34 4.31
C ILE A 6 -7.08 -16.61 3.01
N CYS A 7 -6.23 -16.62 1.99
CA CYS A 7 -6.60 -16.08 0.68
C CYS A 7 -7.94 -16.65 0.18
N VAL A 8 -8.15 -17.95 0.34
CA VAL A 8 -9.36 -18.64 -0.16
C VAL A 8 -10.52 -18.60 0.84
N GLN A 9 -10.27 -18.79 2.14
CA GLN A 9 -11.30 -19.05 3.15
C GLN A 9 -11.49 -17.90 4.17
N GLY A 10 -10.58 -16.91 4.21
CA GLY A 10 -10.62 -15.83 5.21
C GLY A 10 -11.79 -14.87 5.00
N GLY A 11 -12.10 -14.14 6.06
CA GLY A 11 -13.09 -13.06 6.08
C GLY A 11 -14.56 -13.51 6.18
N TYR A 12 -14.95 -14.61 5.54
CA TYR A 12 -16.34 -15.08 5.48
C TYR A 12 -16.46 -16.57 5.79
N THR A 13 -17.34 -16.90 6.70
CA THR A 13 -17.70 -18.29 7.02
C THR A 13 -19.21 -18.44 6.85
N PRO A 14 -19.69 -19.11 5.79
CA PRO A 14 -21.12 -19.29 5.56
C PRO A 14 -21.73 -20.23 6.60
N GLY A 15 -22.95 -19.91 7.04
CA GLY A 15 -23.78 -20.78 7.84
C GLY A 15 -24.45 -21.86 7.02
N ASN A 16 -25.30 -22.67 7.69
CA ASN A 16 -26.04 -23.73 7.02
C ASN A 16 -27.09 -23.16 6.03
N GLY A 17 -26.92 -23.47 4.74
CA GLY A 17 -27.80 -22.96 3.67
C GLY A 17 -27.46 -21.56 3.16
N GLU A 18 -26.42 -20.94 3.67
CA GLU A 18 -25.95 -19.64 3.18
C GLU A 18 -25.06 -19.77 1.92
N PRO A 19 -24.99 -18.73 1.09
CA PRO A 19 -24.13 -18.71 -0.08
C PRO A 19 -22.67 -18.98 0.28
N ARG A 20 -21.97 -19.79 -0.52
CA ARG A 20 -20.53 -20.03 -0.35
C ARG A 20 -19.70 -18.78 -0.67
N GLN A 21 -20.10 -18.02 -1.68
CA GLN A 21 -19.49 -16.73 -1.99
C GLN A 21 -20.07 -15.62 -1.11
N ILE A 22 -19.25 -14.60 -0.83
CA ILE A 22 -19.72 -13.44 -0.08
C ILE A 22 -20.91 -12.78 -0.79
N PRO A 23 -21.97 -12.39 -0.07
CA PRO A 23 -23.10 -11.70 -0.68
C PRO A 23 -22.74 -10.27 -1.07
N ILE A 24 -23.32 -9.79 -2.18
CA ILE A 24 -23.22 -8.39 -2.60
C ILE A 24 -24.41 -7.63 -2.02
N ILE A 25 -24.17 -6.83 -0.99
CA ILE A 25 -25.19 -5.99 -0.35
C ILE A 25 -25.19 -4.60 -1.00
N GLN A 26 -25.90 -4.45 -2.09
CA GLN A 26 -26.02 -3.21 -2.84
C GLN A 26 -27.16 -2.36 -2.29
N SER A 27 -26.96 -1.80 -1.09
CA SER A 27 -27.93 -0.93 -0.42
C SER A 27 -27.25 0.33 0.12
N THR A 28 -27.92 1.48 0.05
CA THR A 28 -27.44 2.72 0.65
C THR A 28 -27.72 2.77 2.15
N THR A 29 -28.88 2.23 2.58
CA THR A 29 -29.40 2.30 3.95
C THR A 29 -29.94 0.96 4.40
N PHE A 30 -30.13 0.83 5.73
CA PHE A 30 -30.60 -0.38 6.38
C PHE A 30 -31.79 -0.05 7.28
N LYS A 31 -32.75 -0.98 7.40
CA LYS A 31 -33.97 -0.81 8.16
C LYS A 31 -33.80 -1.24 9.61
N TYR A 32 -34.28 -0.43 10.54
CA TYR A 32 -34.39 -0.76 11.96
C TYR A 32 -35.85 -0.79 12.42
N ALA A 33 -36.11 -1.50 13.49
CA ALA A 33 -37.44 -1.59 14.06
C ALA A 33 -37.81 -0.32 14.84
N THR A 34 -36.85 0.28 15.53
CA THR A 34 -37.04 1.49 16.35
C THR A 34 -35.96 2.54 16.07
N SER A 35 -36.23 3.82 16.36
CA SER A 35 -35.26 4.89 16.32
C SER A 35 -34.16 4.71 17.36
N GLU A 36 -34.51 4.14 18.51
CA GLU A 36 -33.60 3.87 19.62
C GLU A 36 -32.54 2.84 19.22
N ASP A 37 -32.92 1.76 18.52
CA ASP A 37 -31.96 0.75 18.04
C ASP A 37 -30.99 1.35 17.00
N MET A 38 -31.50 2.22 16.13
CA MET A 38 -30.64 2.92 15.17
C MET A 38 -29.77 3.97 15.87
N GLY A 39 -30.29 4.69 16.89
CA GLY A 39 -29.54 5.70 17.65
C GLY A 39 -28.29 5.14 18.30
N LYS A 40 -28.33 3.92 18.85
CA LYS A 40 -27.17 3.25 19.45
C LYS A 40 -25.99 3.07 18.48
N LEU A 41 -26.27 2.97 17.17
CA LEU A 41 -25.19 2.89 16.14
C LEU A 41 -24.51 4.25 15.94
N PHE A 42 -25.31 5.35 15.98
CA PHE A 42 -24.78 6.70 15.90
C PHE A 42 -23.99 7.08 17.15
N ASP A 43 -24.34 6.51 18.30
CA ASP A 43 -23.64 6.71 19.58
C ASP A 43 -22.46 5.74 19.74
N LEU A 44 -22.16 4.92 18.73
CA LEU A 44 -21.15 3.87 18.74
C LEU A 44 -21.35 2.87 19.91
N GLU A 45 -22.57 2.67 20.37
CA GLU A 45 -22.95 1.76 21.46
C GLU A 45 -23.29 0.35 20.97
N ALA A 46 -23.62 0.22 19.69
CA ALA A 46 -23.91 -1.05 19.06
C ALA A 46 -23.16 -1.19 17.74
N TYR A 47 -22.89 -2.42 17.35
CA TYR A 47 -22.38 -2.75 16.01
C TYR A 47 -23.54 -2.98 15.06
N GLY A 48 -23.42 -2.46 13.84
CA GLY A 48 -24.43 -2.67 12.79
C GLY A 48 -24.22 -1.72 11.62
N TYR A 49 -25.08 -1.84 10.62
CA TYR A 49 -25.01 -1.06 9.38
C TYR A 49 -26.22 -0.13 9.30
N PHE A 50 -26.03 1.14 9.05
CA PHE A 50 -27.12 2.09 8.83
C PHE A 50 -26.97 2.87 7.51
N TYR A 51 -25.74 3.06 7.04
CA TYR A 51 -25.47 3.77 5.81
C TYR A 51 -24.13 3.29 5.18
N SER A 52 -24.22 2.83 3.91
CA SER A 52 -23.08 2.19 3.24
C SER A 52 -21.85 3.09 3.00
N ARG A 53 -21.98 4.41 3.09
CA ARG A 53 -20.81 5.30 3.06
C ARG A 53 -19.85 5.06 4.23
N LEU A 54 -20.38 4.72 5.40
CA LEU A 54 -19.55 4.42 6.57
C LEU A 54 -19.10 2.96 6.55
N GLN A 55 -20.07 2.04 6.47
CA GLN A 55 -19.83 0.61 6.52
C GLN A 55 -20.84 -0.16 5.67
N ASN A 56 -20.38 -1.25 5.05
CA ASN A 56 -21.22 -2.13 4.25
C ASN A 56 -20.81 -3.58 4.50
N PRO A 57 -21.75 -4.52 4.69
CA PRO A 57 -21.44 -5.92 5.01
C PRO A 57 -20.46 -6.58 4.03
N THR A 58 -20.61 -6.34 2.71
CA THR A 58 -19.71 -6.90 1.69
C THR A 58 -18.30 -6.36 1.85
N CYS A 59 -18.17 -5.04 2.05
CA CYS A 59 -16.87 -4.39 2.23
C CYS A 59 -16.17 -4.87 3.50
N ASP A 60 -16.91 -5.05 4.59
CA ASP A 60 -16.36 -5.48 5.87
C ASP A 60 -15.87 -6.94 5.84
N LEU A 61 -16.54 -7.82 5.10
CA LEU A 61 -16.05 -9.19 4.89
C LEU A 61 -14.71 -9.22 4.17
N VAL A 62 -14.52 -8.35 3.19
CA VAL A 62 -13.24 -8.25 2.45
C VAL A 62 -12.17 -7.55 3.28
N ALA A 63 -12.52 -6.49 4.01
CA ALA A 63 -11.61 -5.84 4.96
C ALA A 63 -11.11 -6.84 6.00
N LYS A 64 -12.01 -7.67 6.55
CA LYS A 64 -11.66 -8.74 7.49
C LYS A 64 -10.71 -9.76 6.89
N LYS A 65 -10.90 -10.19 5.63
CA LYS A 65 -9.95 -11.08 4.94
C LYS A 65 -8.55 -10.46 4.84
N ILE A 66 -8.45 -9.18 4.44
CA ILE A 66 -7.17 -8.46 4.36
C ILE A 66 -6.55 -8.32 5.75
N CYS A 67 -7.36 -8.03 6.78
CA CYS A 67 -6.92 -7.99 8.17
C CYS A 67 -6.30 -9.33 8.62
N GLU A 68 -6.97 -10.45 8.35
CA GLU A 68 -6.46 -11.79 8.66
C GLU A 68 -5.17 -12.13 7.88
N LEU A 69 -5.04 -11.66 6.63
CA LEU A 69 -3.82 -11.84 5.82
C LEU A 69 -2.63 -11.09 6.40
N GLU A 70 -2.82 -9.90 6.94
CA GLU A 70 -1.76 -9.08 7.56
C GLU A 70 -1.48 -9.43 9.04
N ASP A 71 -2.27 -10.28 9.69
CA ASP A 71 -2.26 -10.52 11.14
C ASP A 71 -2.66 -9.26 11.95
N GLY A 72 -3.56 -8.44 11.40
CA GLY A 72 -4.09 -7.25 12.07
C GLY A 72 -5.24 -7.55 13.03
N THR A 73 -5.69 -6.52 13.75
CA THR A 73 -6.86 -6.57 14.67
C THR A 73 -8.09 -5.91 14.07
N ALA A 74 -7.90 -4.87 13.26
CA ALA A 74 -8.97 -4.13 12.62
C ALA A 74 -8.55 -3.66 11.22
N ALA A 75 -9.51 -3.54 10.31
CA ALA A 75 -9.24 -3.04 8.95
C ALA A 75 -10.46 -2.33 8.36
N MET A 76 -10.21 -1.49 7.35
CA MET A 76 -11.25 -0.85 6.54
C MET A 76 -10.83 -0.79 5.08
N LEU A 77 -11.79 -0.82 4.16
CA LEU A 77 -11.57 -0.54 2.75
C LEU A 77 -11.75 0.95 2.44
N THR A 78 -11.03 1.43 1.44
CA THR A 78 -11.15 2.78 0.89
C THR A 78 -11.29 2.73 -0.63
N SER A 79 -11.68 3.83 -1.25
CA SER A 79 -11.88 3.91 -2.71
C SER A 79 -10.59 3.83 -3.53
N SER A 80 -9.44 4.00 -2.90
CA SER A 80 -8.11 3.92 -3.55
C SER A 80 -7.00 3.78 -2.51
N GLY A 81 -5.81 3.30 -2.94
CA GLY A 81 -4.62 3.30 -2.09
C GLY A 81 -4.21 4.69 -1.62
N GLN A 82 -4.44 5.72 -2.46
CA GLN A 82 -4.16 7.10 -2.09
C GLN A 82 -5.09 7.60 -0.96
N ALA A 83 -6.37 7.20 -0.97
CA ALA A 83 -7.28 7.46 0.14
C ALA A 83 -6.86 6.70 1.41
N ALA A 84 -6.35 5.47 1.28
CA ALA A 84 -5.82 4.71 2.41
C ALA A 84 -4.63 5.42 3.06
N ASN A 85 -3.64 5.87 2.26
CA ASN A 85 -2.48 6.60 2.76
C ASN A 85 -2.87 7.94 3.40
N PHE A 86 -3.79 8.68 2.76
CA PHE A 86 -4.30 9.93 3.31
C PHE A 86 -5.02 9.70 4.64
N PHE A 87 -5.93 8.74 4.71
CA PHE A 87 -6.67 8.46 5.94
C PHE A 87 -5.75 7.96 7.06
N ALA A 88 -4.79 7.09 6.75
CA ALA A 88 -3.86 6.58 7.75
C ALA A 88 -3.04 7.70 8.41
N LEU A 89 -2.61 8.69 7.63
CA LEU A 89 -1.86 9.84 8.13
C LEU A 89 -2.76 10.90 8.78
N PHE A 90 -3.85 11.29 8.09
CA PHE A 90 -4.72 12.36 8.55
C PHE A 90 -5.56 11.97 9.78
N ASN A 91 -5.72 10.68 10.05
CA ASN A 91 -6.40 10.18 11.25
C ASN A 91 -5.68 10.57 12.56
N ILE A 92 -4.37 10.84 12.49
CA ILE A 92 -3.51 11.10 13.65
C ILE A 92 -2.69 12.39 13.53
N CYS A 93 -2.79 13.09 12.39
CA CYS A 93 -2.10 14.37 12.16
C CYS A 93 -3.10 15.50 12.02
N GLU A 94 -2.76 16.66 12.57
CA GLU A 94 -3.53 17.90 12.51
C GLU A 94 -2.64 19.06 12.00
N ALA A 95 -3.22 20.24 11.81
CA ALA A 95 -2.44 21.41 11.43
C ALA A 95 -1.39 21.75 12.51
N GLY A 96 -0.15 21.93 12.09
CA GLY A 96 1.00 22.14 12.97
C GLY A 96 1.81 20.85 13.25
N ASP A 97 1.34 19.69 12.81
CA ASP A 97 2.04 18.41 12.99
C ASP A 97 3.09 18.13 11.92
N HIS A 98 3.89 17.11 12.18
CA HIS A 98 5.01 16.71 11.34
C HIS A 98 5.03 15.21 11.09
N ILE A 99 5.49 14.80 9.90
CA ILE A 99 5.67 13.41 9.45
C ILE A 99 7.13 13.19 9.06
N VAL A 100 7.73 12.08 9.46
CA VAL A 100 8.98 11.58 8.87
C VAL A 100 8.61 10.54 7.81
N ALA A 101 9.12 10.68 6.60
CA ALA A 101 8.81 9.75 5.51
C ALA A 101 10.07 9.31 4.77
N SER A 102 10.09 8.07 4.27
CA SER A 102 11.11 7.65 3.31
C SER A 102 11.01 8.50 2.04
N SER A 103 12.15 8.91 1.49
CA SER A 103 12.21 9.72 0.26
C SER A 103 11.87 8.92 -1.00
N THR A 104 12.04 7.60 -0.97
CA THR A 104 11.77 6.69 -2.08
C THR A 104 10.41 6.00 -1.93
N ILE A 105 9.32 6.78 -1.98
CA ILE A 105 7.94 6.28 -1.97
C ILE A 105 7.25 6.60 -3.29
N TYR A 106 6.08 6.01 -3.53
CA TYR A 106 5.28 6.29 -4.72
C TYR A 106 5.07 7.79 -4.92
N GLY A 107 5.30 8.28 -6.15
CA GLY A 107 5.26 9.72 -6.45
C GLY A 107 3.95 10.40 -6.08
N GLY A 108 2.82 9.70 -6.15
CA GLY A 108 1.52 10.22 -5.69
C GLY A 108 1.50 10.45 -4.18
N THR A 109 2.05 9.53 -3.40
CA THR A 109 2.15 9.65 -1.93
C THR A 109 3.18 10.70 -1.53
N PHE A 110 4.32 10.78 -2.24
CA PHE A 110 5.28 11.85 -2.05
C PHE A 110 4.62 13.23 -2.24
N ASN A 111 3.86 13.41 -3.32
CA ASN A 111 3.13 14.66 -3.57
C ASN A 111 2.01 14.90 -2.55
N LEU A 112 1.30 13.85 -2.10
CA LEU A 112 0.31 13.96 -1.04
C LEU A 112 0.93 14.57 0.22
N ILE A 113 2.05 14.01 0.68
CA ILE A 113 2.71 14.43 1.92
C ILE A 113 3.39 15.81 1.73
N SER A 114 4.19 16.00 0.68
CA SER A 114 5.02 17.20 0.49
C SER A 114 4.25 18.44 0.06
N VAL A 115 3.11 18.27 -0.63
CA VAL A 115 2.36 19.39 -1.22
C VAL A 115 0.95 19.50 -0.64
N THR A 116 0.17 18.43 -0.70
CA THR A 116 -1.26 18.48 -0.34
C THR A 116 -1.45 18.62 1.16
N MET A 117 -0.80 17.78 1.97
CA MET A 117 -0.89 17.86 3.42
C MET A 117 -0.22 19.11 3.98
N LYS A 118 0.81 19.63 3.30
CA LYS A 118 1.40 20.92 3.64
C LYS A 118 0.39 22.07 3.56
N LYS A 119 -0.55 22.05 2.59
CA LYS A 119 -1.65 23.02 2.51
C LYS A 119 -2.63 22.89 3.68
N MET A 120 -2.66 21.74 4.35
CA MET A 120 -3.44 21.47 5.56
C MET A 120 -2.66 21.80 6.84
N GLY A 121 -1.46 22.38 6.71
CA GLY A 121 -0.60 22.76 7.84
C GLY A 121 0.24 21.60 8.40
N ILE A 122 0.33 20.46 7.72
CA ILE A 122 1.14 19.31 8.14
C ILE A 122 2.45 19.33 7.37
N GLU A 123 3.57 19.33 8.09
CA GLU A 123 4.91 19.34 7.50
C GLU A 123 5.51 17.93 7.42
N ALA A 124 6.55 17.76 6.60
CA ALA A 124 7.27 16.49 6.49
C ALA A 124 8.77 16.67 6.31
N THR A 125 9.54 15.73 6.84
CA THR A 125 10.96 15.52 6.55
C THR A 125 11.12 14.17 5.85
N PHE A 126 11.75 14.19 4.66
CA PHE A 126 12.05 12.98 3.90
C PHE A 126 13.47 12.52 4.19
N VAL A 127 13.65 11.24 4.42
CA VAL A 127 14.94 10.59 4.72
C VAL A 127 15.26 9.52 3.69
N ASP A 128 16.54 9.33 3.38
CA ASP A 128 16.97 8.21 2.54
C ASP A 128 16.66 6.87 3.26
N PRO A 129 16.10 5.85 2.59
CA PRO A 129 15.86 4.54 3.21
C PRO A 129 17.15 3.87 3.71
N LEU A 130 18.32 4.23 3.16
CA LEU A 130 19.63 3.77 3.60
C LEU A 130 20.30 4.70 4.65
N CYS A 131 19.61 5.74 5.11
CA CYS A 131 20.14 6.64 6.15
C CYS A 131 20.59 5.87 7.39
N THR A 132 21.56 6.41 8.11
CA THR A 132 22.00 5.87 9.41
C THR A 132 20.91 6.02 10.47
N GLU A 133 21.03 5.31 11.61
CA GLU A 133 20.11 5.50 12.74
C GLU A 133 20.17 6.95 13.26
N GLU A 134 21.34 7.59 13.26
CA GLU A 134 21.54 8.98 13.69
C GLU A 134 20.82 9.95 12.77
N GLU A 135 20.98 9.79 11.45
CA GLU A 135 20.30 10.63 10.45
C GLU A 135 18.77 10.47 10.53
N LEU A 136 18.29 9.24 10.72
CA LEU A 136 16.88 8.97 10.89
C LEU A 136 16.33 9.65 12.16
N ASN A 137 17.03 9.49 13.30
CA ASN A 137 16.61 10.12 14.57
C ASN A 137 16.67 11.65 14.51
N ALA A 138 17.62 12.24 13.78
CA ALA A 138 17.71 13.68 13.59
C ALA A 138 16.56 14.29 12.77
N ALA A 139 15.82 13.47 12.02
CA ALA A 139 14.65 13.92 11.26
C ALA A 139 13.39 14.16 12.12
N PHE A 140 13.36 13.63 13.35
CA PHE A 140 12.20 13.78 14.23
C PHE A 140 12.17 15.16 14.88
N ARG A 141 10.98 15.68 15.08
CA ARG A 141 10.66 16.94 15.77
C ARG A 141 9.71 16.66 16.95
N PRO A 142 9.59 17.56 17.91
CA PRO A 142 8.63 17.38 19.03
C PRO A 142 7.19 17.11 18.57
N ASN A 143 6.79 17.72 17.46
CA ASN A 143 5.48 17.60 16.83
C ASN A 143 5.38 16.48 15.78
N THR A 144 6.35 15.58 15.69
CA THR A 144 6.25 14.41 14.81
C THR A 144 5.17 13.45 15.32
N LYS A 145 4.29 13.00 14.43
CA LYS A 145 3.15 12.12 14.73
C LYS A 145 3.22 10.75 14.06
N ALA A 146 3.94 10.62 12.97
CA ALA A 146 4.04 9.37 12.23
C ALA A 146 5.38 9.23 11.50
N VAL A 147 5.77 7.99 11.27
CA VAL A 147 6.77 7.61 10.28
C VAL A 147 6.05 6.87 9.15
N PHE A 148 6.38 7.21 7.89
CA PHE A 148 5.77 6.58 6.71
C PHE A 148 6.84 6.02 5.77
N GLY A 149 6.60 4.80 5.24
CA GLY A 149 7.45 4.20 4.21
C GLY A 149 6.71 3.17 3.38
N GLU A 150 7.36 2.67 2.32
CA GLU A 150 6.87 1.56 1.50
C GLU A 150 7.79 0.36 1.68
N THR A 151 7.24 -0.84 1.83
CA THR A 151 8.04 -2.08 1.94
C THR A 151 8.97 -2.23 0.74
N ILE A 152 8.44 -2.05 -0.48
CA ILE A 152 9.19 -1.95 -1.73
C ILE A 152 8.70 -0.70 -2.45
N ALA A 153 9.59 0.24 -2.70
CA ALA A 153 9.27 1.53 -3.31
C ALA A 153 9.07 1.44 -4.83
N ASN A 154 8.18 2.26 -5.36
CA ASN A 154 7.89 2.39 -6.79
C ASN A 154 8.34 3.77 -7.32
N PRO A 155 9.19 3.87 -8.35
CA PRO A 155 9.74 2.79 -9.19
C PRO A 155 11.16 2.34 -8.80
N ALA A 156 11.74 2.89 -7.74
CA ALA A 156 13.15 2.69 -7.38
C ALA A 156 13.46 1.25 -6.90
N LEU A 157 12.44 0.50 -6.45
CA LEU A 157 12.54 -0.86 -5.91
C LEU A 157 13.50 -0.99 -4.72
N THR A 158 13.65 0.10 -3.97
CA THR A 158 14.34 0.10 -2.68
C THR A 158 13.51 -0.65 -1.65
N VAL A 159 14.17 -1.33 -0.71
CA VAL A 159 13.51 -2.06 0.39
C VAL A 159 13.69 -1.27 1.68
N LEU A 160 12.61 -0.99 2.39
CA LEU A 160 12.63 -0.33 3.69
C LEU A 160 13.20 -1.29 4.75
N ASP A 161 14.14 -0.83 5.55
CA ASP A 161 14.52 -1.54 6.78
C ASP A 161 13.44 -1.30 7.86
N ILE A 162 12.40 -2.14 7.85
CA ILE A 162 11.20 -1.96 8.67
C ILE A 162 11.55 -1.91 10.15
N GLU A 163 12.43 -2.78 10.64
CA GLU A 163 12.83 -2.79 12.06
C GLU A 163 13.56 -1.52 12.48
N LYS A 164 14.47 -1.02 11.63
CA LYS A 164 15.18 0.25 11.89
C LYS A 164 14.20 1.41 12.03
N PHE A 165 13.28 1.53 11.08
CA PHE A 165 12.28 2.60 11.07
C PHE A 165 11.27 2.45 12.22
N ALA A 166 10.84 1.23 12.55
CA ALA A 166 9.96 0.95 13.69
C ALA A 166 10.62 1.32 15.03
N LYS A 167 11.87 0.90 15.22
CA LYS A 167 12.65 1.22 16.43
C LYS A 167 12.78 2.73 16.63
N ALA A 168 13.09 3.47 15.56
CA ALA A 168 13.17 4.94 15.63
C ALA A 168 11.79 5.56 15.93
N ALA A 169 10.74 5.14 15.23
CA ALA A 169 9.38 5.63 15.45
C ALA A 169 8.94 5.43 16.91
N HIS A 170 9.08 4.21 17.43
CA HIS A 170 8.69 3.88 18.80
C HIS A 170 9.53 4.61 19.86
N ALA A 171 10.84 4.82 19.62
CA ALA A 171 11.69 5.60 20.51
C ALA A 171 11.22 7.06 20.63
N HIS A 172 10.57 7.58 19.61
CA HIS A 172 9.95 8.92 19.60
C HIS A 172 8.45 8.91 19.93
N GLY A 173 7.88 7.75 20.35
CA GLY A 173 6.48 7.61 20.75
C GLY A 173 5.48 7.86 19.60
N VAL A 174 5.82 7.44 18.38
CA VAL A 174 4.95 7.57 17.19
C VAL A 174 4.86 6.24 16.44
N PRO A 175 3.76 5.96 15.71
CA PRO A 175 3.62 4.73 14.94
C PRO A 175 4.41 4.76 13.64
N LEU A 176 4.82 3.57 13.17
CA LEU A 176 5.27 3.32 11.81
C LEU A 176 4.11 2.87 10.93
N ILE A 177 3.85 3.62 9.87
CA ILE A 177 2.86 3.30 8.82
C ILE A 177 3.62 2.81 7.57
N VAL A 178 3.26 1.62 7.07
CA VAL A 178 3.95 1.00 5.93
C VAL A 178 2.95 0.70 4.81
N ASP A 179 3.17 1.25 3.63
CA ASP A 179 2.49 0.81 2.42
C ASP A 179 3.10 -0.51 1.93
N ASN A 180 2.32 -1.60 2.03
CA ASN A 180 2.73 -2.95 1.70
C ASN A 180 2.15 -3.45 0.36
N THR A 181 1.88 -2.52 -0.56
CA THR A 181 1.20 -2.80 -1.84
C THR A 181 1.93 -3.81 -2.71
N PHE A 182 3.26 -3.69 -2.88
CA PHE A 182 4.01 -4.53 -3.81
C PHE A 182 4.24 -5.94 -3.28
N PRO A 183 4.75 -6.17 -2.07
CA PRO A 183 4.93 -7.52 -1.55
C PRO A 183 3.61 -8.23 -1.27
N THR A 184 2.57 -7.51 -0.95
CA THR A 184 1.32 -8.02 -0.39
C THR A 184 1.55 -8.81 0.91
N PRO A 185 0.54 -9.17 1.71
CA PRO A 185 0.73 -9.99 2.91
C PRO A 185 1.20 -11.43 2.60
N VAL A 186 1.24 -11.82 1.32
CA VAL A 186 1.78 -13.12 0.92
C VAL A 186 3.30 -13.17 1.08
N ASN A 187 3.99 -12.11 0.66
CA ASN A 187 5.46 -12.06 0.65
C ASN A 187 6.04 -11.31 1.87
N CYS A 188 5.35 -10.29 2.39
CA CYS A 188 5.77 -9.54 3.57
C CYS A 188 4.61 -9.23 4.50
N ARG A 189 4.87 -9.26 5.80
CA ARG A 189 3.95 -8.81 6.86
C ARG A 189 4.68 -7.83 7.76
N PRO A 190 4.52 -6.53 7.50
CA PRO A 190 5.25 -5.50 8.23
C PRO A 190 5.03 -5.53 9.75
N PHE A 191 3.87 -6.01 10.22
CA PHE A 191 3.57 -6.16 11.65
C PHE A 191 4.48 -7.14 12.40
N ALA A 192 5.06 -8.12 11.70
CA ALA A 192 6.05 -9.02 12.28
C ALA A 192 7.38 -8.30 12.58
N TRP A 193 7.61 -7.16 11.96
CA TRP A 193 8.84 -6.38 12.01
C TRP A 193 8.68 -5.01 12.69
N GLY A 194 7.55 -4.80 13.36
CA GLY A 194 7.31 -3.62 14.20
C GLY A 194 6.51 -2.49 13.55
N ALA A 195 6.00 -2.65 12.33
CA ALA A 195 5.01 -1.69 11.82
C ALA A 195 3.73 -1.72 12.66
N ASP A 196 3.05 -0.59 12.74
CA ASP A 196 1.83 -0.44 13.53
C ASP A 196 0.58 -0.38 12.64
N ILE A 197 0.66 0.35 11.54
CA ILE A 197 -0.40 0.48 10.55
C ILE A 197 0.14 0.04 9.18
N VAL A 198 -0.65 -0.71 8.43
CA VAL A 198 -0.34 -1.10 7.06
C VAL A 198 -1.40 -0.53 6.12
N THR A 199 -0.95 0.02 4.99
CA THR A 199 -1.83 0.45 3.91
C THR A 199 -1.58 -0.35 2.65
N HIS A 200 -2.61 -0.42 1.79
CA HIS A 200 -2.54 -1.08 0.49
C HIS A 200 -3.28 -0.27 -0.57
N SER A 201 -2.70 -0.18 -1.75
CA SER A 201 -3.47 0.00 -2.97
C SER A 201 -3.96 -1.38 -3.43
N THR A 202 -5.21 -1.73 -3.07
CA THR A 202 -5.81 -3.01 -3.48
C THR A 202 -6.02 -3.10 -4.99
N THR A 203 -5.95 -1.95 -5.69
CA THR A 203 -5.90 -1.81 -7.15
C THR A 203 -4.83 -2.66 -7.83
N LYS A 204 -3.76 -3.01 -7.10
CA LYS A 204 -2.55 -3.65 -7.62
C LYS A 204 -2.68 -5.18 -7.53
N TYR A 205 -1.70 -5.89 -7.03
CA TYR A 205 -1.70 -7.35 -6.96
C TYR A 205 -2.93 -7.95 -6.25
N MET A 206 -3.54 -7.27 -5.29
CA MET A 206 -4.72 -7.82 -4.60
C MET A 206 -5.91 -8.01 -5.55
N ASP A 207 -6.21 -7.02 -6.41
CA ASP A 207 -7.12 -7.21 -7.55
C ASP A 207 -6.46 -8.06 -8.63
N GLY A 208 -5.29 -7.64 -9.10
CA GLY A 208 -4.43 -8.35 -10.03
C GLY A 208 -4.94 -8.44 -11.48
N HIS A 209 -6.03 -7.77 -11.82
CA HIS A 209 -6.68 -7.85 -13.12
C HIS A 209 -6.87 -6.49 -13.79
N GLY A 210 -6.47 -5.40 -13.13
CA GLY A 210 -6.71 -4.03 -13.60
C GLY A 210 -8.19 -3.67 -13.68
N ALA A 211 -9.03 -4.35 -12.90
CA ALA A 211 -10.49 -4.27 -12.98
C ALA A 211 -11.08 -3.27 -11.97
N VAL A 212 -10.54 -3.19 -10.76
CA VAL A 212 -11.10 -2.37 -9.70
C VAL A 212 -10.07 -1.48 -9.01
N LEU A 213 -10.46 -0.25 -8.73
CA LEU A 213 -9.73 0.65 -7.85
C LEU A 213 -10.12 0.39 -6.41
N GLY A 214 -9.15 0.46 -5.50
CA GLY A 214 -9.42 0.34 -4.08
C GLY A 214 -8.18 0.52 -3.23
N GLY A 215 -8.40 0.62 -1.93
CA GLY A 215 -7.38 0.64 -0.90
C GLY A 215 -7.84 -0.07 0.34
N ALA A 216 -6.91 -0.34 1.24
CA ALA A 216 -7.18 -0.89 2.55
C ALA A 216 -6.24 -0.28 3.59
N ILE A 217 -6.73 -0.16 4.81
CA ILE A 217 -5.96 0.18 6.00
C ILE A 217 -6.11 -0.96 6.98
N VAL A 218 -5.02 -1.42 7.56
CA VAL A 218 -5.02 -2.46 8.59
C VAL A 218 -4.26 -1.94 9.81
N ASP A 219 -4.84 -2.12 10.98
CA ASP A 219 -4.23 -1.80 12.27
C ASP A 219 -3.72 -3.08 12.94
N SER A 220 -2.49 -3.05 13.42
CA SER A 220 -1.92 -4.14 14.20
C SER A 220 -2.53 -4.28 15.60
N GLY A 221 -3.13 -3.21 16.14
CA GLY A 221 -3.59 -3.11 17.52
C GLY A 221 -2.47 -3.11 18.56
N LYS A 222 -1.21 -2.88 18.15
CA LYS A 222 -0.05 -2.96 19.05
C LYS A 222 0.36 -1.62 19.63
N PHE A 223 0.16 -0.52 18.87
CA PHE A 223 0.56 0.82 19.31
C PHE A 223 -0.33 1.29 20.46
N ASP A 224 0.29 1.66 21.59
CA ASP A 224 -0.43 2.13 22.76
C ASP A 224 -0.65 3.64 22.68
N TRP A 225 -1.83 4.03 22.15
CA TRP A 225 -2.22 5.43 21.98
C TRP A 225 -2.27 6.17 23.31
N MET A 226 -2.77 5.52 24.38
CA MET A 226 -2.90 6.12 25.70
C MET A 226 -1.55 6.37 26.38
N ALA A 227 -0.54 5.54 26.12
CA ALA A 227 0.83 5.77 26.60
C ALA A 227 1.47 7.04 25.99
N HIS A 228 0.91 7.53 24.88
CA HIS A 228 1.39 8.71 24.15
C HIS A 228 0.24 9.73 23.91
N ALA A 229 -0.70 9.85 24.89
CA ALA A 229 -1.93 10.62 24.74
C ALA A 229 -1.71 12.08 24.37
N GLU A 230 -0.65 12.70 24.87
CA GLU A 230 -0.30 14.09 24.54
C GLU A 230 0.04 14.30 23.06
N LYS A 231 0.48 13.26 22.36
CA LYS A 231 0.76 13.30 20.91
C LYS A 231 -0.49 13.06 20.08
N PHE A 232 -1.47 12.33 20.58
CA PHE A 232 -2.63 11.88 19.83
C PHE A 232 -3.97 12.33 20.47
N PRO A 233 -4.18 13.65 20.66
CA PRO A 233 -5.41 14.15 21.29
C PRO A 233 -6.67 13.68 20.55
N GLY A 234 -6.67 13.62 19.21
CA GLY A 234 -7.82 13.16 18.42
C GLY A 234 -8.26 11.71 18.69
N LEU A 235 -7.42 10.88 19.33
CA LEU A 235 -7.78 9.54 19.79
C LEU A 235 -7.97 9.45 21.30
N CYS A 236 -7.29 10.31 22.07
CA CYS A 236 -7.11 10.18 23.52
C CYS A 236 -7.82 11.25 24.33
N THR A 237 -8.55 12.15 23.69
CA THR A 237 -9.41 13.15 24.39
C THR A 237 -10.86 13.02 23.90
N PRO A 238 -11.83 13.58 24.67
CA PRO A 238 -13.24 13.56 24.28
C PRO A 238 -13.47 14.18 22.89
N ASP A 239 -14.19 13.47 22.03
CA ASP A 239 -14.52 13.88 20.67
C ASP A 239 -15.87 14.61 20.61
N ASP A 240 -15.87 15.85 20.14
CA ASP A 240 -17.07 16.69 20.06
C ASP A 240 -18.11 16.16 19.07
N SER A 241 -17.71 15.38 18.06
CA SER A 241 -18.63 14.82 17.06
C SER A 241 -19.35 13.53 17.52
N TYR A 242 -18.93 12.96 18.65
CA TYR A 242 -19.51 11.74 19.22
C TYR A 242 -19.75 11.83 20.72
N HIS A 243 -20.41 12.89 21.19
CA HIS A 243 -20.85 13.07 22.58
C HIS A 243 -19.74 12.94 23.63
N GLY A 244 -18.52 13.33 23.28
CA GLY A 244 -17.38 13.27 24.19
C GLY A 244 -16.76 11.88 24.36
N ILE A 245 -16.93 10.97 23.40
CA ILE A 245 -16.24 9.67 23.40
C ILE A 245 -14.73 9.88 23.25
N THR A 246 -13.95 9.20 24.06
CA THR A 246 -12.50 9.02 23.89
C THR A 246 -12.26 7.69 23.20
N TYR A 247 -11.84 7.70 21.92
CA TYR A 247 -11.72 6.47 21.12
C TYR A 247 -10.79 5.44 21.74
N ALA A 248 -9.60 5.86 22.20
CA ALA A 248 -8.60 4.96 22.76
C ALA A 248 -9.05 4.32 24.09
N GLU A 249 -9.81 5.05 24.93
CA GLU A 249 -10.37 4.50 26.16
C GLU A 249 -11.50 3.50 25.87
N ARG A 250 -12.39 3.83 24.92
CA ARG A 250 -13.58 3.03 24.66
C ARG A 250 -13.30 1.78 23.82
N PHE A 251 -12.45 1.88 22.80
CA PHE A 251 -12.21 0.81 21.83
C PHE A 251 -10.83 0.15 22.00
N GLY A 252 -10.05 0.58 22.99
CA GLY A 252 -8.69 0.09 23.21
C GLY A 252 -7.75 0.43 22.05
N LYS A 253 -6.51 0.01 22.17
CA LYS A 253 -5.52 0.17 21.11
C LYS A 253 -5.84 -0.65 19.87
N GLU A 254 -6.62 -1.74 20.03
CA GLU A 254 -7.01 -2.69 18.98
C GLU A 254 -8.07 -2.15 18.03
N GLY A 255 -8.89 -1.19 18.48
CA GLY A 255 -10.04 -0.70 17.71
C GLY A 255 -10.09 0.81 17.48
N ALA A 256 -9.39 1.60 18.30
CA ALA A 256 -9.51 3.07 18.29
C ALA A 256 -9.20 3.69 16.93
N PHE A 257 -8.11 3.28 16.29
CA PHE A 257 -7.62 3.87 15.05
C PHE A 257 -8.61 3.67 13.89
N ILE A 258 -9.05 2.44 13.65
CA ILE A 258 -9.99 2.13 12.56
C ILE A 258 -11.39 2.65 12.87
N THR A 259 -11.83 2.61 14.13
CA THR A 259 -13.14 3.18 14.51
C THR A 259 -13.18 4.68 14.22
N LYS A 260 -12.15 5.44 14.64
CA LYS A 260 -12.08 6.90 14.35
C LYS A 260 -12.01 7.15 12.84
N ALA A 261 -11.17 6.43 12.11
CA ALA A 261 -11.07 6.60 10.67
C ALA A 261 -12.41 6.34 9.95
N THR A 262 -13.19 5.36 10.42
CA THR A 262 -14.53 5.06 9.90
C THR A 262 -15.56 6.11 10.33
N ALA A 263 -15.61 6.41 11.62
CA ALA A 263 -16.64 7.28 12.21
C ALA A 263 -16.49 8.75 11.81
N GLN A 264 -15.25 9.22 11.57
CA GLN A 264 -14.96 10.60 11.15
C GLN A 264 -14.56 10.67 9.68
N LEU A 265 -13.41 10.11 9.29
CA LEU A 265 -12.87 10.36 7.96
C LEU A 265 -13.73 9.73 6.85
N MET A 266 -14.16 8.50 7.01
CA MET A 266 -15.05 7.86 6.04
C MET A 266 -16.41 8.56 5.99
N ARG A 267 -16.97 8.92 7.15
CA ARG A 267 -18.23 9.67 7.23
C ARG A 267 -18.16 11.00 6.47
N ASP A 268 -17.09 11.76 6.68
CA ASP A 268 -16.99 13.15 6.23
C ASP A 268 -16.42 13.28 4.81
N PHE A 269 -15.42 12.48 4.44
CA PHE A 269 -14.78 12.49 3.11
C PHE A 269 -15.41 11.51 2.12
N GLY A 270 -16.03 10.43 2.60
CA GLY A 270 -16.80 9.52 1.76
C GLY A 270 -15.99 8.67 0.78
N SER A 271 -14.71 8.44 1.02
CA SER A 271 -13.82 7.64 0.17
C SER A 271 -14.06 6.13 0.31
N MET A 272 -15.32 5.71 0.25
CA MET A 272 -15.74 4.32 0.43
C MET A 272 -15.48 3.46 -0.82
N GLN A 273 -15.24 2.17 -0.60
CA GLN A 273 -15.25 1.14 -1.64
C GLN A 273 -16.71 0.76 -1.95
N SER A 274 -17.05 0.56 -3.22
CA SER A 274 -18.38 0.02 -3.57
C SER A 274 -18.46 -1.49 -3.26
N PRO A 275 -19.65 -2.01 -2.86
CA PRO A 275 -19.81 -3.44 -2.59
C PRO A 275 -19.47 -4.34 -3.79
N MET A 276 -19.77 -3.88 -5.02
CA MET A 276 -19.41 -4.60 -6.24
C MET A 276 -17.90 -4.69 -6.41
N ASN A 277 -17.18 -3.58 -6.20
CA ASN A 277 -15.71 -3.57 -6.29
C ASN A 277 -15.08 -4.43 -5.17
N ALA A 278 -15.64 -4.40 -3.96
CA ALA A 278 -15.21 -5.27 -2.87
C ALA A 278 -15.39 -6.75 -3.22
N TYR A 279 -16.51 -7.12 -3.82
CA TYR A 279 -16.74 -8.48 -4.30
C TYR A 279 -15.71 -8.91 -5.35
N MET A 280 -15.43 -8.06 -6.36
CA MET A 280 -14.41 -8.35 -7.39
C MET A 280 -13.01 -8.45 -6.76
N LEU A 281 -12.69 -7.57 -5.82
CA LEU A 281 -11.45 -7.67 -5.04
C LEU A 281 -11.35 -9.00 -4.29
N ASN A 282 -12.43 -9.51 -3.70
CA ASN A 282 -12.43 -10.82 -3.06
C ASN A 282 -12.04 -11.94 -4.02
N LEU A 283 -12.55 -11.91 -5.27
CA LEU A 283 -12.14 -12.88 -6.29
C LEU A 283 -10.64 -12.80 -6.61
N GLY A 284 -10.09 -11.58 -6.68
CA GLY A 284 -8.65 -11.36 -6.84
C GLY A 284 -7.85 -11.95 -5.65
N LEU A 285 -8.30 -11.71 -4.42
CA LEU A 285 -7.64 -12.21 -3.22
C LEU A 285 -7.60 -13.75 -3.15
N GLU A 286 -8.62 -14.44 -3.66
CA GLU A 286 -8.69 -15.91 -3.64
C GLU A 286 -7.52 -16.58 -4.39
N SER A 287 -6.99 -15.94 -5.43
CA SER A 287 -5.84 -16.42 -6.21
C SER A 287 -4.52 -15.69 -5.92
N LEU A 288 -4.51 -14.76 -4.97
CA LEU A 288 -3.37 -13.87 -4.72
C LEU A 288 -2.06 -14.64 -4.48
N HIS A 289 -2.09 -15.69 -3.65
CA HIS A 289 -0.89 -16.45 -3.27
C HIS A 289 -0.23 -17.14 -4.47
N VAL A 290 -1.00 -17.74 -5.38
CA VAL A 290 -0.45 -18.39 -6.59
C VAL A 290 0.00 -17.37 -7.65
N ARG A 291 -0.70 -16.23 -7.76
CA ARG A 291 -0.31 -15.14 -8.66
C ARG A 291 0.99 -14.47 -8.19
N MET A 292 1.13 -14.19 -6.89
CA MET A 292 2.36 -13.60 -6.35
C MET A 292 3.58 -14.48 -6.62
N GLN A 293 3.46 -15.79 -6.45
CA GLN A 293 4.55 -16.71 -6.80
C GLN A 293 4.96 -16.53 -8.27
N ARG A 294 4.02 -16.59 -9.20
CA ARG A 294 4.30 -16.44 -10.65
C ARG A 294 4.87 -15.07 -10.99
N HIS A 295 4.34 -14.00 -10.41
CA HIS A 295 4.87 -12.64 -10.60
C HIS A 295 6.34 -12.53 -10.16
N CYS A 296 6.69 -13.11 -9.00
CA CYS A 296 8.06 -13.10 -8.49
C CYS A 296 9.01 -13.96 -9.37
N GLU A 297 8.56 -15.12 -9.83
CA GLU A 297 9.32 -15.97 -10.75
C GLU A 297 9.62 -15.22 -12.05
N ASN A 298 8.62 -14.60 -12.66
CA ASN A 298 8.77 -13.83 -13.89
C ASN A 298 9.63 -12.58 -13.69
N GLY A 299 9.42 -11.84 -12.57
CA GLY A 299 10.24 -10.68 -12.24
C GLY A 299 11.72 -11.03 -12.08
N MET A 300 12.04 -12.13 -11.40
CA MET A 300 13.41 -12.63 -11.24
C MET A 300 14.02 -13.04 -12.57
N ALA A 301 13.31 -13.84 -13.40
CA ALA A 301 13.81 -14.30 -14.69
C ALA A 301 14.11 -13.13 -15.64
N VAL A 302 13.20 -12.14 -15.69
CA VAL A 302 13.40 -10.92 -16.50
C VAL A 302 14.55 -10.08 -15.95
N ALA A 303 14.66 -9.91 -14.63
CA ALA A 303 15.74 -9.14 -14.01
C ALA A 303 17.11 -9.75 -14.30
N GLN A 304 17.25 -11.08 -14.19
CA GLN A 304 18.50 -11.79 -14.51
C GLN A 304 18.86 -11.69 -15.99
N PHE A 305 17.87 -11.82 -16.88
CA PHE A 305 18.09 -11.65 -18.32
C PHE A 305 18.59 -10.24 -18.66
N LEU A 306 17.94 -9.22 -18.08
CA LEU A 306 18.31 -7.81 -18.30
C LEU A 306 19.69 -7.49 -17.72
N GLU A 307 20.03 -8.01 -16.53
CA GLU A 307 21.33 -7.79 -15.89
C GLU A 307 22.50 -8.32 -16.74
N ALA A 308 22.29 -9.44 -17.45
CA ALA A 308 23.29 -10.03 -18.33
C ALA A 308 23.36 -9.37 -19.72
N HIS A 309 22.44 -8.47 -20.07
CA HIS A 309 22.32 -7.96 -21.43
C HIS A 309 23.19 -6.70 -21.66
N PRO A 310 24.07 -6.66 -22.72
CA PRO A 310 25.05 -5.57 -22.92
C PRO A 310 24.43 -4.18 -23.18
N LYS A 311 23.20 -4.09 -23.63
CA LYS A 311 22.47 -2.83 -23.87
C LYS A 311 21.77 -2.27 -22.62
N VAL A 312 21.81 -3.00 -21.50
CA VAL A 312 21.24 -2.60 -20.22
C VAL A 312 22.36 -2.04 -19.33
N ALA A 313 22.21 -0.83 -18.86
CA ALA A 313 23.22 -0.15 -18.05
C ALA A 313 23.13 -0.55 -16.56
N TYR A 314 21.93 -0.78 -16.06
CA TYR A 314 21.67 -1.23 -14.69
C TYR A 314 20.27 -1.85 -14.57
N VAL A 315 20.10 -2.68 -13.56
CA VAL A 315 18.80 -3.27 -13.19
C VAL A 315 18.55 -3.03 -11.71
N ASN A 316 17.38 -2.49 -11.39
CA ASN A 316 16.88 -2.37 -10.02
C ASN A 316 15.86 -3.51 -9.79
N TYR A 317 16.25 -4.49 -9.02
CA TYR A 317 15.39 -5.56 -8.52
C TYR A 317 16.00 -6.10 -7.23
N CYS A 318 15.29 -5.96 -6.12
CA CYS A 318 15.86 -6.26 -4.81
C CYS A 318 16.20 -7.75 -4.59
N GLY A 319 15.64 -8.64 -5.40
CA GLY A 319 15.98 -10.08 -5.38
C GLY A 319 17.32 -10.44 -6.04
N LEU A 320 17.93 -9.56 -6.86
CA LEU A 320 19.25 -9.82 -7.46
C LEU A 320 20.35 -9.75 -6.40
N ALA A 321 21.33 -10.65 -6.46
CA ALA A 321 22.48 -10.65 -5.56
C ALA A 321 23.34 -9.37 -5.67
N SER A 322 23.32 -8.70 -6.81
CA SER A 322 23.98 -7.40 -7.05
C SER A 322 23.27 -6.21 -6.44
N SER A 323 22.01 -6.38 -6.01
CA SER A 323 21.21 -5.29 -5.44
C SER A 323 21.74 -4.86 -4.07
N PRO A 324 21.90 -3.55 -3.80
CA PRO A 324 22.26 -3.07 -2.45
C PRO A 324 21.18 -3.40 -1.39
N TYR A 325 19.97 -3.75 -1.83
CA TYR A 325 18.85 -4.14 -0.97
C TYR A 325 18.68 -5.64 -0.81
N HIS A 326 19.57 -6.47 -1.40
CA HIS A 326 19.43 -7.93 -1.40
C HIS A 326 19.31 -8.52 0.01
N ALA A 327 20.17 -8.11 0.94
CA ALA A 327 20.12 -8.57 2.32
C ALA A 327 18.81 -8.22 3.04
N LEU A 328 18.25 -7.04 2.77
CA LEU A 328 16.93 -6.65 3.30
C LEU A 328 15.81 -7.46 2.63
N ALA A 329 15.94 -7.75 1.33
CA ALA A 329 14.99 -8.60 0.63
C ALA A 329 15.01 -10.04 1.17
N GLU A 330 16.17 -10.64 1.40
CA GLU A 330 16.26 -11.96 2.04
C GLU A 330 15.63 -11.98 3.44
N LYS A 331 15.80 -10.91 4.22
CA LYS A 331 15.24 -10.76 5.56
C LYS A 331 13.72 -10.63 5.55
N TYR A 332 13.19 -9.67 4.79
CA TYR A 332 11.77 -9.27 4.86
C TYR A 332 10.88 -9.98 3.84
N LEU A 333 11.45 -10.48 2.75
CA LEU A 333 10.76 -11.01 1.56
C LEU A 333 11.23 -12.42 1.17
N PRO A 334 11.34 -13.38 2.11
CA PRO A 334 11.95 -14.69 1.86
C PRO A 334 11.18 -15.54 0.83
N LYS A 335 9.92 -15.19 0.52
CA LYS A 335 9.09 -15.88 -0.48
C LYS A 335 9.17 -15.23 -1.88
N GLY A 336 9.92 -14.16 -2.04
CA GLY A 336 9.99 -13.34 -3.25
C GLY A 336 9.54 -11.91 -3.00
N SER A 337 9.90 -11.00 -3.91
CA SER A 337 9.64 -9.57 -3.77
C SER A 337 8.33 -9.16 -4.46
N CYS A 338 8.37 -9.01 -5.77
CA CYS A 338 7.24 -8.63 -6.63
C CYS A 338 7.57 -8.93 -8.10
N GLY A 339 6.66 -8.66 -9.02
CA GLY A 339 6.88 -8.77 -10.46
C GLY A 339 7.39 -7.50 -11.13
N VAL A 340 7.64 -6.43 -10.39
CA VAL A 340 8.11 -5.17 -10.99
C VAL A 340 9.63 -5.16 -11.04
N VAL A 341 10.17 -4.82 -12.23
CA VAL A 341 11.60 -4.63 -12.51
C VAL A 341 11.79 -3.24 -13.10
N SER A 342 12.77 -2.48 -12.63
CA SER A 342 13.18 -1.23 -13.25
C SER A 342 14.61 -1.35 -13.78
N PHE A 343 14.87 -0.82 -14.96
CA PHE A 343 16.18 -0.90 -15.58
C PHE A 343 16.46 0.32 -16.45
N GLY A 344 17.74 0.63 -16.63
CA GLY A 344 18.20 1.71 -17.50
C GLY A 344 18.84 1.17 -18.76
N LEU A 345 18.56 1.78 -19.92
CA LEU A 345 19.13 1.41 -21.21
C LEU A 345 20.36 2.29 -21.53
N ALA A 346 21.44 1.68 -22.00
CA ALA A 346 22.71 2.35 -22.28
C ALA A 346 22.61 3.49 -23.31
N GLY A 347 21.61 3.46 -24.21
CA GLY A 347 21.33 4.52 -25.20
C GLY A 347 20.44 5.66 -24.68
N GLY A 348 20.19 5.75 -23.38
CA GLY A 348 19.45 6.86 -22.77
C GLY A 348 17.95 6.87 -23.13
N ARG A 349 17.35 8.06 -23.11
CA ARG A 349 15.90 8.30 -23.37
C ARG A 349 15.46 7.76 -24.74
N GLU A 350 16.27 7.90 -25.77
CA GLU A 350 15.93 7.48 -27.14
C GLU A 350 15.85 5.94 -27.23
N ALA A 351 16.82 5.26 -26.61
CA ALA A 351 16.82 3.80 -26.50
C ALA A 351 15.60 3.30 -25.73
N ALA A 352 15.25 3.92 -24.61
CA ALA A 352 14.05 3.57 -23.82
C ALA A 352 12.77 3.73 -24.67
N SER A 353 12.64 4.82 -25.42
CA SER A 353 11.50 5.05 -26.30
C SER A 353 11.43 4.02 -27.44
N THR A 354 12.56 3.72 -28.07
CA THR A 354 12.64 2.76 -29.17
C THR A 354 12.35 1.33 -28.67
N PHE A 355 12.92 0.95 -27.55
CA PHE A 355 12.64 -0.33 -26.87
C PHE A 355 11.16 -0.53 -26.65
N MET A 356 10.51 0.41 -25.94
CA MET A 356 9.08 0.27 -25.61
C MET A 356 8.18 0.21 -26.86
N LYS A 357 8.48 0.98 -27.89
CA LYS A 357 7.73 0.93 -29.18
C LYS A 357 7.81 -0.41 -29.91
N ASN A 358 8.85 -1.19 -29.66
CA ASN A 358 9.08 -2.48 -30.31
C ASN A 358 8.60 -3.67 -29.49
N LEU A 359 8.14 -3.48 -28.25
CA LEU A 359 7.47 -4.53 -27.50
C LEU A 359 6.17 -4.95 -28.21
N LYS A 360 5.91 -6.25 -28.25
CA LYS A 360 4.74 -6.83 -28.91
C LYS A 360 3.73 -7.39 -27.92
N LEU A 361 4.24 -7.87 -26.78
CA LEU A 361 3.44 -8.49 -25.72
C LEU A 361 3.16 -7.50 -24.59
N ALA A 362 4.20 -6.79 -24.11
CA ALA A 362 4.05 -5.83 -23.04
C ALA A 362 3.35 -4.54 -23.49
N ALA A 363 2.27 -4.15 -22.82
CA ALA A 363 1.55 -2.91 -23.10
C ALA A 363 2.25 -1.69 -22.49
N ILE A 364 2.17 -0.52 -23.15
CA ILE A 364 2.63 0.75 -22.57
C ILE A 364 1.45 1.35 -21.80
N GLU A 365 1.53 1.34 -20.47
CA GLU A 365 0.48 1.89 -19.61
C GLU A 365 1.01 2.31 -18.23
N THR A 366 0.23 3.10 -17.50
CA THR A 366 0.60 3.59 -16.17
C THR A 366 0.41 2.56 -15.07
N HIS A 367 -0.35 1.50 -15.32
CA HIS A 367 -0.65 0.46 -14.35
C HIS A 367 0.58 -0.39 -14.00
N VAL A 368 0.50 -1.16 -12.93
CA VAL A 368 1.46 -2.18 -12.48
C VAL A 368 0.70 -3.28 -11.77
N ALA A 369 1.33 -4.44 -11.66
CA ALA A 369 0.77 -5.56 -10.87
C ALA A 369 -0.53 -6.15 -11.46
N ASP A 370 -0.64 -6.11 -12.78
CA ASP A 370 -1.70 -6.76 -13.55
C ASP A 370 -1.26 -8.19 -13.93
N ALA A 371 -2.22 -9.04 -14.23
CA ALA A 371 -1.97 -10.36 -14.79
C ALA A 371 -1.25 -10.30 -16.16
N ARG A 372 -1.34 -9.18 -16.86
CA ARG A 372 -0.67 -8.90 -18.14
C ARG A 372 0.54 -8.02 -17.92
N THR A 373 1.61 -8.31 -18.67
CA THR A 373 2.83 -7.51 -18.61
C THR A 373 2.64 -6.12 -19.21
N CYS A 374 3.12 -5.11 -18.50
CA CYS A 374 3.11 -3.72 -18.96
C CYS A 374 4.42 -3.00 -18.64
N CYS A 375 4.68 -1.91 -19.34
CA CYS A 375 5.86 -1.09 -19.14
C CYS A 375 5.56 0.41 -19.19
N LEU A 376 6.44 1.19 -18.59
CA LEU A 376 6.37 2.65 -18.54
C LEU A 376 7.78 3.24 -18.49
N ASN A 377 8.00 4.34 -19.21
CA ASN A 377 9.12 5.25 -18.94
C ASN A 377 8.59 6.45 -18.15
N PRO A 378 8.94 6.59 -16.84
CA PRO A 378 8.44 7.68 -16.01
C PRO A 378 8.77 9.06 -16.56
N ALA A 379 9.96 9.25 -17.12
CA ALA A 379 10.43 10.53 -17.64
C ALA A 379 9.59 11.05 -18.82
N SER A 380 9.03 10.15 -19.63
CA SER A 380 8.18 10.53 -20.77
C SER A 380 6.68 10.56 -20.44
N SER A 381 6.29 10.18 -19.23
CA SER A 381 4.90 10.04 -18.80
C SER A 381 4.61 10.71 -17.46
N THR A 382 4.73 10.01 -16.35
CA THR A 382 4.33 10.48 -15.00
C THR A 382 5.16 11.65 -14.48
N HIS A 383 6.39 11.84 -14.96
CA HIS A 383 7.32 12.90 -14.55
C HIS A 383 7.71 13.82 -15.72
N ARG A 384 6.89 13.86 -16.76
CA ARG A 384 7.16 14.57 -18.00
C ARG A 384 7.43 16.08 -17.85
N GLN A 385 6.95 16.70 -16.78
CA GLN A 385 7.17 18.11 -16.48
C GLN A 385 8.55 18.40 -15.86
N MET A 386 9.34 17.37 -15.51
CA MET A 386 10.67 17.53 -14.92
C MET A 386 11.76 17.55 -15.99
N ASN A 387 12.80 18.36 -15.76
CA ASN A 387 14.04 18.28 -16.54
C ASN A 387 14.90 17.08 -16.10
N ASP A 388 15.98 16.78 -16.82
CA ASP A 388 16.80 15.59 -16.57
C ASP A 388 17.51 15.61 -15.21
N GLU A 389 17.87 16.78 -14.68
CA GLU A 389 18.46 16.92 -13.34
C GLU A 389 17.43 16.60 -12.25
N GLN A 390 16.20 17.12 -12.41
CA GLN A 390 15.10 16.83 -11.51
C GLN A 390 14.67 15.36 -11.57
N LEU A 391 14.64 14.75 -12.76
CA LEU A 391 14.38 13.33 -12.95
C LEU A 391 15.40 12.46 -12.22
N LYS A 392 16.68 12.78 -12.34
CA LYS A 392 17.77 12.07 -11.67
C LYS A 392 17.67 12.21 -10.15
N ALA A 393 17.39 13.42 -9.67
CA ALA A 393 17.20 13.67 -8.23
C ALA A 393 15.97 12.95 -7.66
N ALA A 394 14.92 12.74 -8.49
CA ALA A 394 13.73 11.97 -8.14
C ALA A 394 13.91 10.45 -8.28
N GLY A 395 15.10 9.94 -8.65
CA GLY A 395 15.37 8.52 -8.84
C GLY A 395 14.69 7.90 -10.07
N VAL A 396 14.30 8.74 -11.04
CA VAL A 396 13.64 8.32 -12.30
C VAL A 396 14.37 8.88 -13.53
N PRO A 397 15.66 8.54 -13.72
CA PRO A 397 16.43 9.08 -14.82
C PRO A 397 15.78 8.76 -16.18
N ALA A 398 16.16 9.54 -17.20
CA ALA A 398 15.48 9.57 -18.50
C ALA A 398 15.45 8.22 -19.23
N GLU A 399 16.47 7.40 -19.03
CA GLU A 399 16.65 6.06 -19.61
C GLU A 399 15.88 4.94 -18.87
N LEU A 400 15.30 5.24 -17.71
CA LEU A 400 14.66 4.23 -16.87
C LEU A 400 13.37 3.71 -17.50
N VAL A 401 13.27 2.40 -17.64
CA VAL A 401 12.05 1.67 -17.97
C VAL A 401 11.61 0.89 -16.73
N ARG A 402 10.36 1.07 -16.32
CA ARG A 402 9.71 0.22 -15.31
C ARG A 402 8.84 -0.80 -16.02
N MET A 403 9.10 -2.07 -15.83
CA MET A 403 8.31 -3.19 -16.36
C MET A 403 7.62 -3.90 -15.19
N SER A 404 6.34 -4.17 -15.33
CA SER A 404 5.55 -5.00 -14.42
C SER A 404 5.27 -6.32 -15.11
N CYS A 405 6.02 -7.36 -14.74
CA CYS A 405 5.86 -8.69 -15.30
C CYS A 405 4.55 -9.33 -14.85
N GLY A 406 3.74 -9.75 -15.80
CA GLY A 406 2.47 -10.42 -15.58
C GLY A 406 2.64 -11.92 -15.30
N LEU A 407 1.64 -12.70 -15.71
CA LEU A 407 1.53 -14.14 -15.47
C LEU A 407 1.87 -14.98 -16.72
N GLU A 408 2.30 -14.34 -17.79
CA GLU A 408 2.68 -14.99 -19.04
C GLU A 408 3.85 -15.97 -18.84
N SER A 409 4.19 -16.80 -19.83
CA SER A 409 5.42 -17.59 -19.80
C SER A 409 6.64 -16.69 -19.74
N SER A 410 7.58 -16.97 -18.84
CA SER A 410 8.85 -16.23 -18.73
C SER A 410 9.65 -16.26 -20.04
N GLU A 411 9.57 -17.35 -20.80
CA GLU A 411 10.23 -17.50 -22.10
C GLU A 411 9.66 -16.51 -23.13
N ASP A 412 8.32 -16.34 -23.17
CA ASP A 412 7.67 -15.39 -24.07
C ASP A 412 7.99 -13.94 -23.69
N LEU A 413 8.04 -13.63 -22.38
CA LEU A 413 8.45 -12.32 -21.88
C LEU A 413 9.87 -11.98 -22.27
N ILE A 414 10.81 -12.91 -22.06
CA ILE A 414 12.22 -12.75 -22.40
C ILE A 414 12.38 -12.63 -23.92
N ALA A 415 11.65 -13.41 -24.71
CA ALA A 415 11.69 -13.33 -26.20
C ALA A 415 11.18 -11.95 -26.68
N ASP A 416 10.11 -11.41 -26.09
CA ASP A 416 9.59 -10.08 -26.44
C ASP A 416 10.60 -8.97 -26.07
N ILE A 417 11.19 -9.04 -24.89
CA ILE A 417 12.22 -8.10 -24.43
C ILE A 417 13.45 -8.17 -25.33
N ALA A 418 13.96 -9.38 -25.64
CA ALA A 418 15.14 -9.59 -26.49
C ALA A 418 14.96 -8.98 -27.87
N GLN A 419 13.83 -9.29 -28.56
CA GLN A 419 13.57 -8.76 -29.89
C GLN A 419 13.41 -7.23 -29.91
N ALA A 420 12.94 -6.63 -28.81
CA ALA A 420 12.84 -5.18 -28.66
C ALA A 420 14.22 -4.54 -28.39
N LEU A 421 15.06 -5.19 -27.60
CA LEU A 421 16.47 -4.78 -27.36
C LEU A 421 17.30 -4.84 -28.65
N ASP A 422 17.02 -5.79 -29.58
CA ASP A 422 17.72 -5.87 -30.86
C ASP A 422 17.51 -4.65 -31.76
N LYS A 423 16.46 -3.84 -31.48
CA LYS A 423 16.10 -2.64 -32.26
C LYS A 423 16.74 -1.34 -31.77
N ILE A 424 17.44 -1.35 -30.66
CA ILE A 424 18.16 -0.20 -30.08
C ILE A 424 19.67 -0.32 -30.27
#